data_e1ac1a0395f26715d1ee95b3fb8f02fb
#
_entry.id   e1ac1a0395f26715d1ee95b3fb8f02fb
#
_cell.length_a   1.000
_cell.length_b   1.000
_cell.length_c   1.000
_cell.angle_alpha   90.00
_cell.angle_beta   90.00
_cell.angle_gamma   90.00
#
_symmetry.space_group_name_H-M   'P 1'
#
loop_
_entity.id
_entity.type
_entity.pdbx_description
1 polymer ?
#
loop_
_entity_poly.entity_id
_entity_poly.type
_entity_poly.pdbx_seq_one_letter_code
_entity_poly.pdbx_strand_id
1 'polypeptide(L)'
;MSHARSRLTVLIALLAIPLAVPAGAAAQNREMTPEERARLMAEYEARIDSELVSERPIEMFDSIWIEELTWMEVRDMMADGYNIAIISTGGIEQNGPYVATGKHNYVLQGTCEAIARELGKALCAPIVKLVPEGDIDEPSGHMRYPGTISLRQETFEAVLDDVASSLRAHGFEHIVFIGDSGGNVQGMANVAARLNERWDDAHAHHIPEYYRYGGGDFLESELGIVETENDGIHDSFGITSLMMTVDPTVVRYDQRVKAGLAKINGVPIAPREKTIEVGLKLQAYRTALTVEKIREAIAGAGM
;
A
#
# COMPACT_ATOMS: atom_id res chain seq x y z
N MET A 1 37.23 39.47 36.94
CA MET A 1 38.05 38.38 36.39
C MET A 1 37.44 37.92 35.08
N SER A 2 38.06 38.38 34.00
CA SER A 2 37.61 38.22 32.62
C SER A 2 38.15 36.93 32.05
N HIS A 3 37.28 36.00 31.55
CA HIS A 3 37.72 34.84 30.80
C HIS A 3 37.43 35.06 29.30
N ALA A 4 38.49 35.42 28.59
CA ALA A 4 38.52 35.50 27.15
C ALA A 4 38.40 34.10 26.55
N ARG A 5 37.34 33.85 25.75
CA ARG A 5 37.21 32.66 24.92
C ARG A 5 37.90 32.90 23.59
N SER A 6 39.02 32.25 23.38
CA SER A 6 39.75 32.17 22.11
C SER A 6 38.88 31.39 21.09
N ARG A 7 38.53 32.09 19.99
CA ARG A 7 37.94 31.44 18.82
C ARG A 7 39.06 30.93 17.91
N LEU A 8 39.22 29.61 17.88
CA LEU A 8 40.12 28.95 16.94
C LEU A 8 39.42 28.87 15.57
N THR A 9 39.82 29.72 14.65
CA THR A 9 39.36 29.69 13.26
C THR A 9 40.18 28.63 12.52
N VAL A 10 39.59 27.48 12.25
CA VAL A 10 40.18 26.44 11.39
C VAL A 10 39.97 26.83 9.94
N LEU A 11 41.05 27.27 9.28
CA LEU A 11 41.11 27.54 7.86
C LEU A 11 41.20 26.16 7.13
N ILE A 12 40.09 25.66 6.57
CA ILE A 12 40.13 24.51 5.68
C ILE A 12 40.59 25.01 4.31
N ALA A 13 41.84 24.73 3.98
CA ALA A 13 42.37 24.93 2.65
C ALA A 13 41.77 23.84 1.72
N LEU A 14 40.83 24.23 0.89
CA LEU A 14 40.35 23.40 -0.22
C LEU A 14 41.50 23.27 -1.26
N LEU A 15 42.22 22.15 -1.20
CA LEU A 15 43.10 21.72 -2.29
C LEU A 15 42.20 21.35 -3.48
N ALA A 16 42.08 22.24 -4.43
CA ALA A 16 41.53 21.97 -5.73
C ALA A 16 42.50 21.02 -6.47
N ILE A 17 42.20 19.75 -6.44
CA ILE A 17 42.85 18.77 -7.33
C ILE A 17 42.24 18.99 -8.73
N PRO A 18 43.00 19.41 -9.75
CA PRO A 18 42.48 19.46 -11.09
C PRO A 18 42.24 18.02 -11.56
N LEU A 19 40.98 17.59 -11.59
CA LEU A 19 40.58 16.43 -12.38
C LEU A 19 40.88 16.76 -13.84
N ALA A 20 41.95 16.21 -14.35
CA ALA A 20 42.24 16.19 -15.78
C ALA A 20 41.14 15.37 -16.45
N VAL A 21 40.12 16.03 -16.97
CA VAL A 21 39.15 15.43 -17.87
C VAL A 21 39.92 15.06 -19.14
N PRO A 22 39.95 13.77 -19.53
CA PRO A 22 40.64 13.40 -20.79
C PRO A 22 39.98 14.16 -21.93
N ALA A 23 40.79 14.77 -22.78
CA ALA A 23 40.40 15.62 -23.94
C ALA A 23 39.69 14.85 -25.09
N GLY A 24 38.85 13.87 -24.74
CA GLY A 24 38.03 13.07 -25.65
C GLY A 24 36.54 13.05 -25.33
N ALA A 25 36.10 13.66 -24.23
CA ALA A 25 34.70 13.68 -23.82
C ALA A 25 34.00 15.03 -24.06
N ALA A 26 34.41 15.76 -25.11
CA ALA A 26 33.52 16.72 -25.75
C ALA A 26 32.56 15.90 -26.66
N ALA A 27 31.78 15.01 -26.11
CA ALA A 27 30.60 14.47 -26.77
C ALA A 27 29.65 15.65 -26.97
N GLN A 28 29.73 16.15 -28.18
CA GLN A 28 28.94 17.22 -28.75
C GLN A 28 27.49 17.11 -28.25
N ASN A 29 26.97 18.18 -27.62
CA ASN A 29 25.55 18.50 -27.60
C ASN A 29 25.08 18.82 -29.04
N ARG A 30 25.19 17.84 -29.94
CA ARG A 30 24.60 17.94 -31.27
C ARG A 30 23.12 17.55 -31.06
N GLU A 31 22.24 18.50 -31.32
CA GLU A 31 20.83 18.20 -31.45
C GLU A 31 20.64 17.13 -32.52
N MET A 32 19.98 16.03 -32.17
CA MET A 32 19.65 14.97 -33.16
C MET A 32 18.72 15.53 -34.22
N THR A 33 18.94 15.17 -35.45
CA THR A 33 17.98 15.50 -36.53
C THR A 33 16.66 14.76 -36.30
N PRO A 34 15.54 15.25 -36.85
CA PRO A 34 14.26 14.55 -36.77
C PRO A 34 14.33 13.10 -37.28
N GLU A 35 15.12 12.86 -38.34
CA GLU A 35 15.32 11.53 -38.96
C GLU A 35 16.13 10.61 -38.02
N GLU A 36 17.19 11.10 -37.39
CA GLU A 36 17.98 10.35 -36.40
C GLU A 36 17.11 9.97 -35.21
N ARG A 37 16.29 10.91 -34.73
CA ARG A 37 15.35 10.65 -33.63
C ARG A 37 14.31 9.61 -34.02
N ALA A 38 13.70 9.72 -35.20
CA ALA A 38 12.70 8.76 -35.67
C ALA A 38 13.30 7.35 -35.81
N ARG A 39 14.55 7.23 -36.34
CA ARG A 39 15.23 5.94 -36.43
C ARG A 39 15.50 5.32 -35.06
N LEU A 40 16.02 6.11 -34.11
CA LEU A 40 16.28 5.62 -32.75
C LEU A 40 14.99 5.20 -32.03
N MET A 41 13.88 5.93 -32.24
CA MET A 41 12.59 5.54 -31.70
C MET A 41 12.08 4.23 -32.31
N ALA A 42 12.21 4.04 -33.64
CA ALA A 42 11.81 2.79 -34.28
C ALA A 42 12.67 1.60 -33.81
N GLU A 43 13.98 1.78 -33.64
CA GLU A 43 14.89 0.76 -33.10
C GLU A 43 14.53 0.43 -31.63
N TYR A 44 14.15 1.43 -30.85
CA TYR A 44 13.70 1.27 -29.45
C TYR A 44 12.38 0.50 -29.38
N GLU A 45 11.37 0.87 -30.18
CA GLU A 45 10.08 0.18 -30.25
C GLU A 45 10.25 -1.29 -30.67
N ALA A 46 11.03 -1.55 -31.74
CA ALA A 46 11.30 -2.91 -32.18
C ALA A 46 12.02 -3.77 -31.12
N ARG A 47 12.87 -3.14 -30.29
CA ARG A 47 13.49 -3.82 -29.16
C ARG A 47 12.44 -4.16 -28.10
N ILE A 48 11.56 -3.23 -27.73
CA ILE A 48 10.46 -3.48 -26.77
C ILE A 48 9.59 -4.63 -27.26
N ASP A 49 9.16 -4.60 -28.53
CA ASP A 49 8.32 -5.65 -29.11
C ASP A 49 9.00 -7.04 -29.01
N SER A 50 10.33 -7.08 -29.26
CA SER A 50 11.11 -8.30 -29.11
C SER A 50 11.23 -8.76 -27.65
N GLU A 51 11.42 -7.83 -26.70
CA GLU A 51 11.50 -8.12 -25.27
C GLU A 51 10.15 -8.63 -24.74
N LEU A 52 9.04 -8.03 -25.15
CA LEU A 52 7.69 -8.39 -24.70
C LEU A 52 7.31 -9.83 -25.02
N VAL A 53 7.87 -10.43 -26.08
CA VAL A 53 7.62 -11.83 -26.46
C VAL A 53 8.76 -12.78 -26.08
N SER A 54 9.84 -12.27 -25.48
CA SER A 54 10.99 -13.08 -25.11
C SER A 54 10.69 -14.00 -23.93
N GLU A 55 11.38 -15.13 -23.86
CA GLU A 55 11.31 -16.05 -22.75
C GLU A 55 11.93 -15.43 -21.49
N ARG A 56 11.30 -15.63 -20.33
CA ARG A 56 11.82 -15.16 -19.04
C ARG A 56 13.10 -15.93 -18.68
N PRO A 57 14.21 -15.24 -18.35
CA PRO A 57 15.51 -15.89 -18.15
C PRO A 57 15.70 -16.50 -16.74
N ILE A 58 14.79 -16.24 -15.80
CA ILE A 58 14.87 -16.69 -14.40
C ILE A 58 13.56 -17.37 -13.98
N GLU A 59 13.58 -18.11 -12.88
CA GLU A 59 12.37 -18.73 -12.31
C GLU A 59 11.40 -17.68 -11.79
N MET A 60 10.10 -18.06 -11.73
CA MET A 60 9.05 -17.22 -11.16
C MET A 60 9.29 -17.01 -9.66
N PHE A 61 9.25 -15.76 -9.21
CA PHE A 61 9.25 -15.45 -7.79
C PHE A 61 7.85 -15.68 -7.20
N ASP A 62 7.78 -16.34 -6.02
CA ASP A 62 6.51 -16.58 -5.33
C ASP A 62 6.05 -15.31 -4.61
N SER A 63 5.48 -14.39 -5.36
CA SER A 63 4.78 -13.22 -4.84
C SER A 63 3.51 -12.94 -5.62
N ILE A 64 2.59 -12.21 -5.00
CA ILE A 64 1.38 -11.67 -5.64
C ILE A 64 1.41 -10.13 -5.61
N TRP A 65 2.49 -9.53 -5.13
CA TRP A 65 2.67 -8.09 -5.10
C TRP A 65 3.34 -7.62 -6.39
N ILE A 66 2.67 -6.78 -7.18
CA ILE A 66 3.21 -6.26 -8.45
C ILE A 66 4.56 -5.58 -8.25
N GLU A 67 4.77 -4.88 -7.13
CA GLU A 67 6.02 -4.18 -6.82
C GLU A 67 7.21 -5.11 -6.47
N GLU A 68 6.96 -6.38 -6.20
CA GLU A 68 7.98 -7.40 -5.93
C GLU A 68 8.31 -8.26 -7.14
N LEU A 69 7.48 -8.19 -8.19
CA LEU A 69 7.61 -8.95 -9.41
C LEU A 69 8.35 -8.16 -10.49
N THR A 70 9.09 -8.86 -11.34
CA THR A 70 9.60 -8.28 -12.58
C THR A 70 8.45 -8.13 -13.59
N TRP A 71 8.61 -7.24 -14.57
CA TRP A 71 7.60 -7.08 -15.62
C TRP A 71 7.32 -8.37 -16.41
N MET A 72 8.34 -9.24 -16.58
CA MET A 72 8.17 -10.53 -17.23
C MET A 72 7.33 -11.49 -16.40
N GLU A 73 7.50 -11.48 -15.10
CA GLU A 73 6.68 -12.30 -14.18
C GLU A 73 5.23 -11.83 -14.19
N VAL A 74 4.97 -10.51 -14.14
CA VAL A 74 3.60 -9.98 -14.28
C VAL A 74 3.00 -10.37 -15.63
N ARG A 75 3.74 -10.20 -16.73
CA ARG A 75 3.29 -10.61 -18.08
C ARG A 75 2.91 -12.09 -18.14
N ASP A 76 3.77 -12.96 -17.61
CA ASP A 76 3.56 -14.40 -17.64
C ASP A 76 2.37 -14.82 -16.77
N MET A 77 2.19 -14.19 -15.59
CA MET A 77 1.02 -14.38 -14.75
C MET A 77 -0.26 -13.92 -15.44
N MET A 78 -0.26 -12.77 -16.11
CA MET A 78 -1.41 -12.30 -16.89
C MET A 78 -1.74 -13.26 -18.04
N ALA A 79 -0.73 -13.77 -18.75
CA ALA A 79 -0.91 -14.80 -19.77
C ALA A 79 -1.50 -16.11 -19.19
N ASP A 80 -1.24 -16.40 -17.91
CA ASP A 80 -1.82 -17.53 -17.17
C ASP A 80 -3.19 -17.19 -16.53
N GLY A 81 -3.80 -16.04 -16.89
CA GLY A 81 -5.15 -15.64 -16.53
C GLY A 81 -5.27 -14.82 -15.24
N TYR A 82 -4.19 -14.21 -14.74
CA TYR A 82 -4.25 -13.22 -13.66
C TYR A 82 -4.80 -11.90 -14.22
N ASN A 83 -6.11 -11.71 -14.14
CA ASN A 83 -6.81 -10.56 -14.72
C ASN A 83 -7.46 -9.64 -13.66
N ILE A 84 -7.25 -9.93 -12.38
CA ILE A 84 -7.76 -9.13 -11.26
C ILE A 84 -6.59 -8.37 -10.64
N ALA A 85 -6.71 -7.04 -10.51
CA ALA A 85 -5.77 -6.21 -9.75
C ALA A 85 -6.46 -5.60 -8.53
N ILE A 86 -5.91 -5.80 -7.33
CA ILE A 86 -6.43 -5.26 -6.09
C ILE A 86 -5.66 -4.01 -5.71
N ILE A 87 -6.32 -2.86 -5.69
CA ILE A 87 -5.81 -1.58 -5.20
C ILE A 87 -6.27 -1.40 -3.76
N SER A 88 -5.31 -1.49 -2.83
CA SER A 88 -5.55 -1.32 -1.41
C SER A 88 -5.25 0.11 -0.97
N THR A 89 -6.15 0.75 -0.21
CA THR A 89 -5.98 2.10 0.34
C THR A 89 -5.85 2.05 1.85
N GLY A 90 -4.70 2.49 2.34
CA GLY A 90 -4.35 2.47 3.77
C GLY A 90 -4.59 3.78 4.48
N GLY A 91 -3.52 4.36 5.01
CA GLY A 91 -3.50 5.64 5.72
C GLY A 91 -2.26 5.81 6.59
N ILE A 92 -1.94 7.06 6.90
CA ILE A 92 -0.92 7.46 7.86
C ILE A 92 -1.57 8.39 8.87
N GLU A 93 -2.02 7.84 10.00
CA GLU A 93 -2.72 8.60 11.04
C GLU A 93 -2.19 8.29 12.45
N GLN A 94 -2.48 9.16 13.40
CA GLN A 94 -2.17 8.91 14.80
C GLN A 94 -3.04 7.78 15.37
N ASN A 95 -2.44 6.90 16.18
CA ASN A 95 -3.11 5.76 16.81
C ASN A 95 -2.72 5.64 18.29
N GLY A 96 -2.53 6.77 18.95
CA GLY A 96 -2.07 6.84 20.34
C GLY A 96 -0.55 6.55 20.47
N PRO A 97 -0.06 6.33 21.70
CA PRO A 97 1.36 6.33 22.01
C PRO A 97 2.08 5.01 21.67
N TYR A 98 1.37 3.95 21.31
CA TYR A 98 1.95 2.61 21.21
C TYR A 98 1.88 2.01 19.81
N VAL A 99 1.02 2.53 18.94
CA VAL A 99 0.76 1.99 17.61
C VAL A 99 1.37 2.89 16.55
N ALA A 100 2.06 2.29 15.59
CA ALA A 100 2.65 3.02 14.48
C ALA A 100 1.58 3.74 13.64
N THR A 101 1.92 4.92 13.10
CA THR A 101 1.01 5.73 12.28
C THR A 101 0.54 5.02 11.00
N GLY A 102 1.28 4.04 10.53
CA GLY A 102 0.94 3.24 9.35
C GLY A 102 0.02 2.03 9.62
N LYS A 103 -0.77 2.03 10.70
CA LYS A 103 -1.67 0.95 11.13
C LYS A 103 -2.36 0.24 9.96
N HIS A 104 -3.10 0.99 9.16
CA HIS A 104 -3.86 0.49 8.03
C HIS A 104 -3.01 -0.20 6.96
N ASN A 105 -1.78 0.29 6.72
CA ASN A 105 -0.88 -0.28 5.73
C ASN A 105 -0.39 -1.67 6.15
N TYR A 106 -0.11 -1.89 7.45
CA TYR A 106 0.28 -3.21 7.97
C TYR A 106 -0.89 -4.20 7.89
N VAL A 107 -2.11 -3.78 8.22
CA VAL A 107 -3.30 -4.63 8.07
C VAL A 107 -3.48 -5.06 6.62
N LEU A 108 -3.38 -4.12 5.67
CA LEU A 108 -3.53 -4.39 4.24
C LEU A 108 -2.42 -5.28 3.68
N GLN A 109 -1.20 -5.18 4.18
CA GLN A 109 -0.10 -6.03 3.75
C GLN A 109 -0.44 -7.52 3.93
N GLY A 110 -0.96 -7.90 5.08
CA GLY A 110 -1.37 -9.28 5.33
C GLY A 110 -2.68 -9.66 4.63
N THR A 111 -3.69 -8.77 4.67
CA THR A 111 -5.02 -9.12 4.18
C THR A 111 -5.13 -9.09 2.65
N CYS A 112 -4.45 -8.16 1.94
CA CYS A 112 -4.45 -8.15 0.47
C CYS A 112 -3.80 -9.43 -0.08
N GLU A 113 -2.66 -9.83 0.49
CA GLU A 113 -2.01 -11.07 0.11
C GLU A 113 -2.94 -12.29 0.28
N ALA A 114 -3.58 -12.41 1.45
CA ALA A 114 -4.49 -13.50 1.73
C ALA A 114 -5.68 -13.52 0.74
N ILE A 115 -6.26 -12.36 0.42
CA ILE A 115 -7.36 -12.22 -0.53
C ILE A 115 -6.90 -12.62 -1.94
N ALA A 116 -5.76 -12.11 -2.41
CA ALA A 116 -5.27 -12.40 -3.76
C ALA A 116 -4.94 -13.90 -3.95
N ARG A 117 -4.31 -14.52 -2.95
CA ARG A 117 -4.01 -15.96 -2.97
C ARG A 117 -5.28 -16.81 -2.96
N GLU A 118 -6.33 -16.45 -2.21
CA GLU A 118 -7.59 -17.17 -2.17
C GLU A 118 -8.45 -16.98 -3.44
N LEU A 119 -8.37 -15.82 -4.08
CA LEU A 119 -8.96 -15.59 -5.42
C LEU A 119 -8.26 -16.43 -6.49
N GLY A 120 -6.94 -16.61 -6.38
CA GLY A 120 -6.12 -17.49 -7.22
C GLY A 120 -5.68 -16.90 -8.55
N LYS A 121 -6.31 -15.83 -9.03
CA LYS A 121 -5.96 -15.13 -10.30
C LYS A 121 -5.97 -13.61 -10.10
N ALA A 122 -5.43 -13.17 -8.96
CA ALA A 122 -5.38 -11.76 -8.57
C ALA A 122 -3.97 -11.36 -8.15
N LEU A 123 -3.60 -10.11 -8.44
CA LEU A 123 -2.39 -9.46 -7.98
C LEU A 123 -2.73 -8.25 -7.09
N CYS A 124 -1.91 -7.99 -6.09
CA CYS A 124 -1.97 -6.78 -5.29
C CYS A 124 -1.11 -5.67 -5.94
N ALA A 125 -1.72 -4.54 -6.25
CA ALA A 125 -1.00 -3.32 -6.56
C ALA A 125 -0.30 -2.77 -5.30
N PRO A 126 0.73 -1.91 -5.43
CA PRO A 126 1.31 -1.21 -4.29
C PRO A 126 0.23 -0.51 -3.46
N ILE A 127 0.32 -0.64 -2.13
CA ILE A 127 -0.66 -0.02 -1.23
C ILE A 127 -0.61 1.50 -1.38
N VAL A 128 -1.76 2.14 -1.64
CA VAL A 128 -1.91 3.59 -1.60
C VAL A 128 -1.92 4.04 -0.14
N LYS A 129 -0.74 4.40 0.37
CA LYS A 129 -0.51 4.71 1.79
C LYS A 129 -0.92 6.12 2.21
N LEU A 130 -1.01 7.03 1.24
CA LEU A 130 -1.38 8.43 1.47
C LEU A 130 -2.82 8.63 1.01
N VAL A 131 -3.69 9.00 1.93
CA VAL A 131 -5.14 9.09 1.76
C VAL A 131 -5.68 10.30 2.54
N PRO A 132 -6.97 10.67 2.41
CA PRO A 132 -7.56 11.72 3.23
C PRO A 132 -7.68 11.30 4.71
N GLU A 133 -6.96 12.02 5.60
CA GLU A 133 -6.96 11.82 7.06
C GLU A 133 -7.39 13.08 7.83
N GLY A 134 -7.92 14.06 7.14
CA GLY A 134 -8.39 15.33 7.68
C GLY A 134 -7.95 16.53 6.86
N ASP A 135 -8.38 17.71 7.28
CA ASP A 135 -8.08 18.97 6.60
C ASP A 135 -6.61 19.34 6.78
N ILE A 136 -5.95 19.72 5.67
CA ILE A 136 -4.53 20.11 5.64
C ILE A 136 -4.35 21.58 6.01
N ASP A 137 -5.27 22.45 5.58
CA ASP A 137 -5.16 23.88 5.72
C ASP A 137 -5.63 24.36 7.11
N GLU A 138 -6.68 23.70 7.66
CA GLU A 138 -7.16 23.87 9.02
C GLU A 138 -7.13 22.53 9.78
N PRO A 139 -5.95 22.09 10.27
CA PRO A 139 -5.76 20.73 10.82
C PRO A 139 -6.80 20.35 11.87
N SER A 140 -7.58 19.31 11.59
CA SER A 140 -8.62 18.78 12.46
C SER A 140 -8.46 17.27 12.64
N GLY A 141 -9.11 16.69 13.64
CA GLY A 141 -9.06 15.25 13.93
C GLY A 141 -7.61 14.72 14.05
N HIS A 142 -7.29 13.71 13.28
CA HIS A 142 -5.94 13.08 13.26
C HIS A 142 -4.84 14.04 12.79
N MET A 143 -5.16 14.99 11.91
CA MET A 143 -4.21 16.01 11.43
C MET A 143 -3.66 16.93 12.50
N ARG A 144 -4.25 16.97 13.70
CA ARG A 144 -3.71 17.71 14.86
C ARG A 144 -2.48 17.05 15.48
N TYR A 145 -2.18 15.81 15.12
CA TYR A 145 -1.09 15.02 15.69
C TYR A 145 0.08 14.92 14.70
N PRO A 146 1.32 15.21 15.13
CA PRO A 146 2.50 15.05 14.29
C PRO A 146 2.64 13.62 13.76
N GLY A 147 2.99 13.51 12.48
CA GLY A 147 3.15 12.21 11.80
C GLY A 147 1.92 11.74 11.03
N THR A 148 0.73 12.33 11.23
CA THR A 148 -0.40 12.16 10.32
C THR A 148 -0.13 12.87 9.00
N ILE A 149 -0.42 12.21 7.89
CA ILE A 149 -0.24 12.75 6.54
C ILE A 149 -1.55 12.57 5.78
N SER A 150 -2.11 13.67 5.27
CA SER A 150 -3.38 13.66 4.54
C SER A 150 -3.20 14.07 3.09
N LEU A 151 -4.02 13.53 2.21
CA LEU A 151 -4.27 14.07 0.88
C LEU A 151 -5.60 14.83 0.84
N ARG A 152 -5.72 15.75 -0.11
CA ARG A 152 -7.03 16.26 -0.50
C ARG A 152 -7.81 15.19 -1.23
N GLN A 153 -9.13 15.21 -1.11
CA GLN A 153 -10.01 14.21 -1.70
C GLN A 153 -9.80 14.08 -3.22
N GLU A 154 -9.71 15.20 -3.92
CA GLU A 154 -9.47 15.24 -5.37
C GLU A 154 -8.12 14.65 -5.76
N THR A 155 -7.07 14.86 -4.95
CA THR A 155 -5.75 14.27 -5.19
C THR A 155 -5.78 12.76 -4.97
N PHE A 156 -6.45 12.30 -3.91
CA PHE A 156 -6.63 10.88 -3.65
C PHE A 156 -7.37 10.16 -4.78
N GLU A 157 -8.51 10.74 -5.23
CA GLU A 157 -9.28 10.19 -6.34
C GLU A 157 -8.50 10.20 -7.66
N ALA A 158 -7.68 11.23 -7.92
CA ALA A 158 -6.81 11.27 -9.09
C ALA A 158 -5.75 10.16 -9.05
N VAL A 159 -5.12 9.93 -7.89
CA VAL A 159 -4.15 8.82 -7.73
C VAL A 159 -4.81 7.47 -8.00
N LEU A 160 -6.02 7.23 -7.46
CA LEU A 160 -6.73 5.97 -7.70
C LEU A 160 -7.10 5.77 -9.17
N ASP A 161 -7.55 6.84 -9.84
CA ASP A 161 -7.88 6.83 -11.27
C ASP A 161 -6.66 6.48 -12.12
N ASP A 162 -5.52 7.14 -11.86
CA ASP A 162 -4.28 6.91 -12.61
C ASP A 162 -3.74 5.50 -12.40
N VAL A 163 -3.73 4.99 -11.15
CA VAL A 163 -3.30 3.62 -10.84
C VAL A 163 -4.20 2.60 -11.53
N ALA A 164 -5.51 2.76 -11.42
CA ALA A 164 -6.47 1.86 -12.05
C ALA A 164 -6.37 1.87 -13.57
N SER A 165 -6.26 3.07 -14.17
CA SER A 165 -6.11 3.24 -15.62
C SER A 165 -4.81 2.63 -16.15
N SER A 166 -3.72 2.72 -15.38
CA SER A 166 -2.44 2.09 -15.72
C SER A 166 -2.55 0.56 -15.74
N LEU A 167 -3.19 -0.02 -14.74
CA LEU A 167 -3.41 -1.48 -14.67
C LEU A 167 -4.31 -1.96 -15.81
N ARG A 168 -5.42 -1.25 -16.10
CA ARG A 168 -6.26 -1.53 -17.26
C ARG A 168 -5.47 -1.46 -18.57
N ALA A 169 -4.61 -0.46 -18.75
CA ALA A 169 -3.81 -0.29 -19.97
C ALA A 169 -2.87 -1.49 -20.24
N HIS A 170 -2.53 -2.25 -19.21
CA HIS A 170 -1.76 -3.48 -19.31
C HIS A 170 -2.62 -4.74 -19.47
N GLY A 171 -3.96 -4.63 -19.42
CA GLY A 171 -4.88 -5.74 -19.70
C GLY A 171 -5.51 -6.38 -18.46
N PHE A 172 -5.44 -5.76 -17.28
CA PHE A 172 -6.27 -6.18 -16.15
C PHE A 172 -7.73 -5.84 -16.43
N GLU A 173 -8.62 -6.84 -16.33
CA GLU A 173 -10.05 -6.73 -16.64
C GLU A 173 -10.88 -6.31 -15.43
N HIS A 174 -10.44 -6.67 -14.22
CA HIS A 174 -11.12 -6.36 -12.98
C HIS A 174 -10.20 -5.59 -12.03
N ILE A 175 -10.54 -4.34 -11.76
CA ILE A 175 -9.84 -3.48 -10.80
C ILE A 175 -10.66 -3.41 -9.52
N VAL A 176 -10.12 -3.94 -8.43
CA VAL A 176 -10.82 -4.07 -7.14
C VAL A 176 -10.25 -3.06 -6.15
N PHE A 177 -11.09 -2.18 -5.61
CA PHE A 177 -10.73 -1.26 -4.54
C PHE A 177 -11.17 -1.80 -3.19
N ILE A 178 -10.21 -1.93 -2.26
CA ILE A 178 -10.44 -2.19 -0.84
C ILE A 178 -9.76 -1.11 0.01
N GLY A 179 -10.28 -0.80 1.18
CA GLY A 179 -9.71 0.24 2.04
C GLY A 179 -9.91 -0.04 3.51
N ASP A 180 -8.87 0.22 4.32
CA ASP A 180 -8.87 -0.06 5.76
C ASP A 180 -9.23 1.16 6.62
N SER A 181 -9.38 2.36 6.04
CA SER A 181 -9.83 3.58 6.71
C SER A 181 -11.19 4.04 6.20
N GLY A 182 -12.05 4.51 7.12
CA GLY A 182 -13.39 5.01 6.78
C GLY A 182 -13.37 6.21 5.83
N GLY A 183 -12.35 7.06 5.90
CA GLY A 183 -12.18 8.22 5.02
C GLY A 183 -11.98 7.87 3.55
N ASN A 184 -11.55 6.64 3.25
CA ASN A 184 -11.26 6.20 1.87
C ASN A 184 -12.51 5.74 1.11
N VAL A 185 -13.56 5.33 1.83
CA VAL A 185 -14.73 4.63 1.27
C VAL A 185 -15.40 5.42 0.16
N GLN A 186 -15.67 6.71 0.39
CA GLN A 186 -16.37 7.53 -0.60
C GLN A 186 -15.52 7.79 -1.85
N GLY A 187 -14.21 8.04 -1.69
CA GLY A 187 -13.32 8.28 -2.82
C GLY A 187 -13.17 7.05 -3.72
N MET A 188 -13.03 5.86 -3.13
CA MET A 188 -13.00 4.60 -3.89
C MET A 188 -14.30 4.36 -4.65
N ALA A 189 -15.46 4.62 -4.00
CA ALA A 189 -16.77 4.48 -4.65
C ALA A 189 -16.94 5.45 -5.84
N ASN A 190 -16.54 6.71 -5.65
CA ASN A 190 -16.59 7.73 -6.71
C ASN A 190 -15.73 7.35 -7.90
N VAL A 191 -14.51 6.89 -7.65
CA VAL A 191 -13.57 6.48 -8.70
C VAL A 191 -14.09 5.26 -9.44
N ALA A 192 -14.54 4.22 -8.72
CA ALA A 192 -15.10 3.02 -9.35
C ALA A 192 -16.30 3.34 -10.27
N ALA A 193 -17.23 4.19 -9.81
CA ALA A 193 -18.37 4.62 -10.62
C ALA A 193 -17.92 5.36 -11.89
N ARG A 194 -17.01 6.34 -11.75
CA ARG A 194 -16.49 7.14 -12.87
C ARG A 194 -15.72 6.30 -13.89
N LEU A 195 -14.97 5.30 -13.44
CA LEU A 195 -14.22 4.39 -14.31
C LEU A 195 -15.17 3.50 -15.11
N ASN A 196 -16.20 2.95 -14.48
CA ASN A 196 -17.22 2.12 -15.15
C ASN A 196 -18.07 2.90 -16.16
N GLU A 197 -18.26 4.22 -16.00
CA GLU A 197 -18.88 5.07 -17.01
C GLU A 197 -17.97 5.29 -18.25
N ARG A 198 -16.65 5.12 -18.09
CA ARG A 198 -15.64 5.43 -19.10
C ARG A 198 -15.07 4.19 -19.80
N TRP A 199 -15.16 3.02 -19.18
CA TRP A 199 -14.56 1.78 -19.65
C TRP A 199 -15.60 0.82 -20.22
N ASP A 200 -15.26 0.23 -21.39
CA ASP A 200 -16.07 -0.80 -22.05
C ASP A 200 -15.43 -2.19 -21.97
N ASP A 201 -14.14 -2.27 -21.62
CA ASP A 201 -13.30 -3.47 -21.68
C ASP A 201 -12.75 -3.93 -20.30
N ALA A 202 -13.05 -3.19 -19.25
CA ALA A 202 -12.68 -3.50 -17.88
C ALA A 202 -13.72 -2.99 -16.89
N HIS A 203 -13.71 -3.51 -15.67
CA HIS A 203 -14.65 -3.14 -14.61
C HIS A 203 -13.92 -2.76 -13.33
N ALA A 204 -14.36 -1.67 -12.71
CA ALA A 204 -13.89 -1.22 -11.41
C ALA A 204 -14.90 -1.60 -10.32
N HIS A 205 -14.45 -2.26 -9.27
CA HIS A 205 -15.28 -2.75 -8.17
C HIS A 205 -14.81 -2.12 -6.86
N HIS A 206 -15.69 -1.44 -6.15
CA HIS A 206 -15.45 -1.02 -4.77
C HIS A 206 -16.12 -2.02 -3.82
N ILE A 207 -15.35 -2.57 -2.88
CA ILE A 207 -15.81 -3.58 -1.92
C ILE A 207 -15.86 -2.98 -0.51
N PRO A 208 -16.93 -2.26 -0.15
CA PRO A 208 -17.05 -1.62 1.17
C PRO A 208 -17.14 -2.63 2.33
N GLU A 209 -17.51 -3.88 2.06
CA GLU A 209 -17.55 -4.96 3.03
C GLU A 209 -16.18 -5.26 3.62
N TYR A 210 -15.10 -5.02 2.87
CA TYR A 210 -13.75 -5.13 3.41
C TYR A 210 -13.55 -4.26 4.66
N TYR A 211 -14.04 -3.03 4.67
CA TYR A 211 -14.00 -2.14 5.83
C TYR A 211 -15.02 -2.54 6.90
N ARG A 212 -16.22 -2.98 6.47
CA ARG A 212 -17.37 -3.31 7.33
C ARG A 212 -17.48 -4.79 7.67
N TYR A 213 -16.36 -5.48 7.78
CA TYR A 213 -16.33 -6.96 7.94
C TYR A 213 -16.87 -7.49 9.28
N GLY A 214 -17.29 -6.62 10.22
CA GLY A 214 -17.86 -7.07 11.49
C GLY A 214 -16.85 -7.75 12.41
N GLY A 215 -15.58 -7.32 12.40
CA GLY A 215 -14.52 -7.97 13.16
C GLY A 215 -14.73 -7.99 14.66
N GLY A 216 -15.39 -6.98 15.23
CA GLY A 216 -15.77 -6.94 16.64
C GLY A 216 -16.79 -8.02 16.98
N ASP A 217 -17.82 -8.17 16.15
CA ASP A 217 -18.85 -9.21 16.34
C ASP A 217 -18.24 -10.61 16.23
N PHE A 218 -17.32 -10.82 15.29
CA PHE A 218 -16.58 -12.09 15.15
C PHE A 218 -15.72 -12.40 16.38
N LEU A 219 -15.01 -11.42 16.92
CA LEU A 219 -14.19 -11.59 18.13
C LEU A 219 -15.07 -11.98 19.34
N GLU A 220 -16.22 -11.33 19.49
CA GLU A 220 -17.15 -11.62 20.59
C GLU A 220 -17.84 -12.98 20.41
N SER A 221 -18.48 -13.21 19.27
CA SER A 221 -19.33 -14.39 19.05
C SER A 221 -18.54 -15.68 18.88
N GLU A 222 -17.42 -15.65 18.13
CA GLU A 222 -16.66 -16.83 17.78
C GLU A 222 -15.47 -17.10 18.70
N LEU A 223 -14.89 -16.04 19.29
CA LEU A 223 -13.67 -16.19 20.10
C LEU A 223 -13.88 -15.79 21.57
N GLY A 224 -15.05 -15.27 21.94
CA GLY A 224 -15.38 -14.84 23.30
C GLY A 224 -14.51 -13.67 23.79
N ILE A 225 -13.97 -12.87 22.87
CA ILE A 225 -13.10 -11.73 23.18
C ILE A 225 -13.93 -10.44 23.12
N VAL A 226 -14.06 -9.79 24.26
CA VAL A 226 -14.84 -8.55 24.42
C VAL A 226 -13.94 -7.45 24.93
N GLU A 227 -13.94 -6.32 24.27
CA GLU A 227 -13.30 -5.08 24.75
C GLU A 227 -14.22 -4.42 25.77
N THR A 228 -13.80 -4.40 27.03
CA THR A 228 -14.64 -3.93 28.17
C THR A 228 -14.24 -2.55 28.69
N GLU A 229 -13.13 -2.02 28.21
CA GLU A 229 -12.59 -0.70 28.56
C GLU A 229 -12.46 0.15 27.28
N ASN A 230 -12.24 1.44 27.47
CA ASN A 230 -11.84 2.37 26.42
C ASN A 230 -10.65 3.18 26.92
N ASP A 231 -9.46 2.82 26.46
CA ASP A 231 -8.19 3.50 26.85
C ASP A 231 -7.95 4.80 26.07
N GLY A 232 -8.91 5.23 25.24
CA GLY A 232 -8.82 6.49 24.48
C GLY A 232 -7.78 6.48 23.37
N ILE A 233 -7.26 5.30 23.01
CA ILE A 233 -6.34 5.10 21.90
C ILE A 233 -7.17 4.81 20.64
N HIS A 234 -6.76 5.36 19.51
CA HIS A 234 -7.41 5.08 18.23
C HIS A 234 -6.94 3.72 17.67
N ASP A 235 -7.29 2.68 18.41
CA ASP A 235 -6.99 1.30 18.07
C ASP A 235 -8.02 0.35 18.70
N SER A 236 -7.98 -0.93 18.32
CA SER A 236 -8.73 -2.01 18.90
C SER A 236 -7.86 -3.26 19.03
N PHE A 237 -8.27 -4.21 19.86
CA PHE A 237 -7.59 -5.49 19.98
C PHE A 237 -7.56 -6.24 18.64
N GLY A 238 -8.66 -6.19 17.87
CA GLY A 238 -8.76 -6.81 16.56
C GLY A 238 -7.72 -6.26 15.58
N ILE A 239 -7.64 -4.94 15.44
CA ILE A 239 -6.66 -4.28 14.56
C ILE A 239 -5.23 -4.54 15.04
N THR A 240 -4.96 -4.42 16.35
CA THR A 240 -3.64 -4.76 16.92
C THR A 240 -3.25 -6.21 16.62
N SER A 241 -4.18 -7.16 16.73
CA SER A 241 -3.92 -8.56 16.43
C SER A 241 -3.58 -8.80 14.96
N LEU A 242 -4.30 -8.14 14.03
CA LEU A 242 -3.98 -8.15 12.59
C LEU A 242 -2.59 -7.57 12.30
N MET A 243 -2.24 -6.42 12.88
CA MET A 243 -0.90 -5.82 12.72
C MET A 243 0.21 -6.77 13.21
N MET A 244 -0.01 -7.46 14.33
CA MET A 244 0.96 -8.38 14.92
C MET A 244 1.20 -9.63 14.07
N THR A 245 0.30 -10.00 13.15
CA THR A 245 0.55 -11.08 12.18
C THR A 245 1.65 -10.71 11.19
N VAL A 246 1.84 -9.42 10.93
CA VAL A 246 2.84 -8.88 10.01
C VAL A 246 4.12 -8.52 10.76
N ASP A 247 4.02 -7.65 11.77
CA ASP A 247 5.17 -7.20 12.56
C ASP A 247 4.75 -6.74 13.97
N PRO A 248 5.04 -7.52 15.02
CA PRO A 248 4.73 -7.14 16.40
C PRO A 248 5.46 -5.87 16.88
N THR A 249 6.53 -5.44 16.24
CA THR A 249 7.27 -4.24 16.66
C THR A 249 6.48 -2.95 16.41
N VAL A 250 5.57 -2.95 15.43
CA VAL A 250 4.77 -1.77 15.08
C VAL A 250 3.72 -1.41 16.12
N VAL A 251 3.38 -2.35 17.02
CA VAL A 251 2.54 -2.10 18.21
C VAL A 251 3.37 -1.97 19.48
N ARG A 252 4.69 -1.84 19.38
CA ARG A 252 5.65 -1.71 20.49
C ARG A 252 5.51 -2.85 21.52
N TYR A 253 5.24 -4.08 21.05
CA TYR A 253 4.89 -5.22 21.89
C TYR A 253 5.87 -5.42 23.08
N ASP A 254 7.16 -5.58 22.80
CA ASP A 254 8.15 -5.87 23.87
C ASP A 254 8.27 -4.71 24.86
N GLN A 255 8.17 -3.46 24.39
CA GLN A 255 8.19 -2.27 25.26
C GLN A 255 6.93 -2.22 26.15
N ARG A 256 5.75 -2.53 25.60
CA ARG A 256 4.49 -2.57 26.34
C ARG A 256 4.49 -3.67 27.39
N VAL A 257 4.98 -4.87 27.06
CA VAL A 257 5.13 -5.96 28.04
C VAL A 257 6.05 -5.54 29.19
N LYS A 258 7.23 -4.98 28.87
CA LYS A 258 8.18 -4.51 29.88
C LYS A 258 7.60 -3.41 30.80
N ALA A 259 6.73 -2.56 30.27
CA ALA A 259 6.12 -1.46 31.00
C ALA A 259 4.81 -1.85 31.73
N GLY A 260 4.33 -3.09 31.58
CA GLY A 260 3.03 -3.50 32.12
C GLY A 260 1.81 -2.90 31.38
N LEU A 261 2.01 -2.49 30.12
CA LEU A 261 1.02 -1.83 29.27
C LEU A 261 0.52 -2.72 28.11
N ALA A 262 0.74 -4.03 28.20
CA ALA A 262 0.44 -4.99 27.13
C ALA A 262 -1.06 -5.39 27.12
N LYS A 263 -1.93 -4.38 26.98
CA LYS A 263 -3.39 -4.56 26.82
C LYS A 263 -3.95 -3.46 25.90
N ILE A 264 -5.08 -3.72 25.26
CA ILE A 264 -5.90 -2.76 24.52
C ILE A 264 -7.35 -2.94 24.97
N ASN A 265 -8.00 -1.83 25.36
CA ASN A 265 -9.40 -1.78 25.78
C ASN A 265 -9.76 -2.89 26.78
N GLY A 266 -8.84 -3.19 27.71
CA GLY A 266 -8.99 -4.25 28.70
C GLY A 266 -8.53 -5.64 28.25
N VAL A 267 -8.31 -5.88 26.97
CA VAL A 267 -7.89 -7.18 26.42
C VAL A 267 -6.36 -7.29 26.40
N PRO A 268 -5.76 -8.31 27.05
CA PRO A 268 -4.31 -8.52 26.99
C PRO A 268 -3.82 -8.88 25.59
N ILE A 269 -2.71 -8.28 25.15
CA ILE A 269 -1.99 -8.64 23.92
C ILE A 269 -0.79 -9.58 24.19
N ALA A 270 -0.61 -10.03 25.41
CA ALA A 270 0.39 -11.02 25.82
C ALA A 270 -0.31 -12.31 26.28
N PRO A 271 0.24 -13.50 25.95
CA PRO A 271 1.47 -13.71 25.18
C PRO A 271 1.27 -13.46 23.68
N ARG A 272 2.34 -13.03 23.00
CA ARG A 272 2.36 -12.62 21.59
C ARG A 272 1.74 -13.66 20.65
N GLU A 273 2.07 -14.93 20.86
CA GLU A 273 1.64 -16.02 19.99
C GLU A 273 0.12 -16.19 19.98
N LYS A 274 -0.54 -15.98 21.12
CA LYS A 274 -2.01 -16.02 21.22
C LYS A 274 -2.68 -14.86 20.48
N THR A 275 -2.09 -13.67 20.58
CA THR A 275 -2.62 -12.49 19.87
C THR A 275 -2.45 -12.66 18.35
N ILE A 276 -1.30 -13.18 17.91
CA ILE A 276 -1.07 -13.51 16.49
C ILE A 276 -2.06 -14.59 16.02
N GLU A 277 -2.30 -15.62 16.81
CA GLU A 277 -3.29 -16.66 16.46
C GLU A 277 -4.70 -16.05 16.27
N VAL A 278 -5.11 -15.15 17.13
CA VAL A 278 -6.39 -14.43 16.97
C VAL A 278 -6.37 -13.57 15.70
N GLY A 279 -5.29 -12.85 15.45
CA GLY A 279 -5.10 -12.05 14.24
C GLY A 279 -5.23 -12.88 12.96
N LEU A 280 -4.64 -14.07 12.93
CA LEU A 280 -4.75 -14.99 11.78
C LEU A 280 -6.20 -15.49 11.58
N LYS A 281 -6.95 -15.79 12.65
CA LYS A 281 -8.37 -16.17 12.56
C LYS A 281 -9.21 -15.00 12.03
N LEU A 282 -8.98 -13.81 12.53
CA LEU A 282 -9.68 -12.60 12.09
C LEU A 282 -9.34 -12.25 10.63
N GLN A 283 -8.08 -12.42 10.23
CA GLN A 283 -7.64 -12.26 8.84
C GLN A 283 -8.36 -13.26 7.93
N ALA A 284 -8.42 -14.53 8.31
CA ALA A 284 -9.10 -15.55 7.52
C ALA A 284 -10.60 -15.24 7.36
N TYR A 285 -11.28 -14.83 8.44
CA TYR A 285 -12.67 -14.41 8.40
C TYR A 285 -12.90 -13.23 7.43
N ARG A 286 -12.09 -12.16 7.58
CA ARG A 286 -12.15 -10.98 6.71
C ARG A 286 -11.85 -11.32 5.26
N THR A 287 -10.87 -12.18 5.02
CA THR A 287 -10.50 -12.66 3.67
C THR A 287 -11.67 -13.39 3.01
N ALA A 288 -12.25 -14.36 3.68
CA ALA A 288 -13.36 -15.17 3.13
C ALA A 288 -14.56 -14.28 2.74
N LEU A 289 -14.97 -13.36 3.63
CA LEU A 289 -16.04 -12.41 3.33
C LEU A 289 -15.70 -11.52 2.12
N THR A 290 -14.48 -10.99 2.08
CA THR A 290 -14.06 -10.08 1.00
C THR A 290 -13.98 -10.81 -0.34
N VAL A 291 -13.45 -12.03 -0.36
CA VAL A 291 -13.37 -12.87 -1.57
C VAL A 291 -14.76 -13.18 -2.11
N GLU A 292 -15.72 -13.53 -1.23
CA GLU A 292 -17.11 -13.73 -1.61
C GLU A 292 -17.67 -12.48 -2.32
N LYS A 293 -17.49 -11.30 -1.75
CA LYS A 293 -17.99 -10.03 -2.31
C LYS A 293 -17.29 -9.64 -3.62
N ILE A 294 -16.00 -9.91 -3.75
CA ILE A 294 -15.29 -9.70 -5.02
C ILE A 294 -15.85 -10.63 -6.10
N ARG A 295 -16.06 -11.91 -5.81
CA ARG A 295 -16.63 -12.86 -6.76
C ARG A 295 -18.06 -12.48 -7.18
N GLU A 296 -18.89 -12.05 -6.23
CA GLU A 296 -20.24 -11.52 -6.53
C GLU A 296 -20.18 -10.29 -7.45
N ALA A 297 -19.30 -9.33 -7.16
CA ALA A 297 -19.15 -8.12 -7.95
C ALA A 297 -18.67 -8.41 -9.39
N ILE A 298 -17.70 -9.31 -9.55
CA ILE A 298 -17.19 -9.75 -10.86
C ILE A 298 -18.29 -10.48 -11.65
N ALA A 299 -19.02 -11.40 -11.02
CA ALA A 299 -20.13 -12.10 -11.68
C ALA A 299 -21.25 -11.15 -12.12
N GLY A 300 -21.52 -10.11 -11.34
CA GLY A 300 -22.51 -9.07 -11.69
C GLY A 300 -22.12 -8.17 -12.86
N ALA A 301 -20.82 -7.98 -13.10
CA ALA A 301 -20.33 -7.15 -14.20
C ALA A 301 -20.43 -7.83 -15.58
N GLY A 302 -20.53 -9.15 -15.62
CA GLY A 302 -20.66 -9.94 -16.86
C GLY A 302 -22.10 -10.12 -17.36
N MET A 303 -23.07 -9.51 -16.68
CA MET A 303 -24.50 -9.55 -17.07
C MET A 303 -24.94 -8.21 -17.70
#